data_29ed4f3e2f802fb3154ec9c51550de96
#
_entry.id   29ed4f3e2f802fb3154ec9c51550de96
#
_cell.length_a   1.000
_cell.length_b   1.000
_cell.length_c   1.000
_cell.angle_alpha   90.00
_cell.angle_beta   90.00
_cell.angle_gamma   90.00
#
_symmetry.space_group_name_H-M   'P 1'
#
loop_
_entity.id
_entity.type
_entity.pdbx_description
1 polymer ?
#
loop_
_entity_poly.entity_id
_entity_poly.type
_entity_poly.pdbx_seq_one_letter_code
_entity_poly.pdbx_strand_id
1 'polypeptide(L)'
;MKKSFRILFISLLCFSLTGLSFTIDTANKDSLKVVFLDDPVVAKFDSMLLANFTNSESIFEGSVTSPTEAPSYSDSIYTLRIEALNKKTPIDLVFNPYVKQYIKVYTQRRRTQMSRMMGLAAFYFPMFEEVLDQFDLPLELKYLAIVESALNPRAKSWAGATGLWQFMYNTGKEYDLKISSYVDERMDPYRATVAACMYFQSSYNLYKDWSLVLASYNSGRGNVNKAIRRSGGHKNYWKIRRFLPKETRSYVPAFIAVCYAMNYADKHGISPEEPKFLHYEIDTIEVKYQIDFQYLSKIVDISISELEFLNPAYKINVIPFIDERAYHLVLPVSKMGVFVQNESEIYNHFSALDALKQKSYPKYSEEDERIVHRVRNGEYLGKIASRYGCSVSKIKKWNNLKSDAISVGQRLVLFVRPDYV
;
A
#
# COMPACT_ATOMS: atom_id res chain seq x y z
N MET A 1 -21.48 72.54 -28.74
CA MET A 1 -20.63 72.27 -27.53
C MET A 1 -20.44 70.74 -27.38
N LYS A 2 -19.24 70.26 -27.69
CA LYS A 2 -18.90 68.86 -27.82
C LYS A 2 -18.52 68.29 -26.47
N LYS A 3 -19.16 67.19 -26.02
CA LYS A 3 -18.74 66.38 -24.89
C LYS A 3 -17.97 65.18 -25.42
N SER A 4 -16.68 65.07 -25.04
CA SER A 4 -15.81 63.97 -25.34
C SER A 4 -16.09 62.78 -24.40
N PHE A 5 -16.35 61.61 -24.95
CA PHE A 5 -16.38 60.35 -24.25
C PHE A 5 -14.98 59.75 -24.24
N ARG A 6 -14.41 59.53 -23.05
CA ARG A 6 -13.19 58.75 -22.88
C ARG A 6 -13.56 57.29 -22.74
N ILE A 7 -13.12 56.45 -23.69
CA ILE A 7 -13.24 55.01 -23.64
C ILE A 7 -12.02 54.47 -22.88
N LEU A 8 -12.27 53.77 -21.78
CA LEU A 8 -11.26 53.09 -20.99
C LEU A 8 -11.01 51.73 -21.61
N PHE A 9 -9.82 51.51 -22.18
CA PHE A 9 -9.37 50.19 -22.67
C PHE A 9 -8.93 49.34 -21.46
N ILE A 10 -9.71 48.29 -21.14
CA ILE A 10 -9.28 47.22 -20.24
C ILE A 10 -8.57 46.20 -21.14
N SER A 11 -7.24 46.09 -20.98
CA SER A 11 -6.46 45.07 -21.65
C SER A 11 -6.66 43.73 -20.93
N LEU A 12 -7.38 42.84 -21.59
CA LEU A 12 -7.51 41.44 -21.19
C LEU A 12 -6.21 40.73 -21.55
N LEU A 13 -5.40 40.38 -20.52
CA LEU A 13 -4.23 39.52 -20.70
C LEU A 13 -4.72 38.08 -20.91
N CYS A 14 -4.76 37.65 -22.15
CA CYS A 14 -4.90 36.25 -22.51
C CYS A 14 -3.59 35.54 -22.20
N PHE A 15 -3.56 34.72 -21.12
CA PHE A 15 -2.55 33.71 -20.95
C PHE A 15 -2.77 32.62 -22.00
N SER A 16 -1.93 32.60 -23.01
CA SER A 16 -1.86 31.51 -23.98
C SER A 16 -1.23 30.29 -23.27
N LEU A 17 -2.04 29.27 -22.97
CA LEU A 17 -1.52 27.91 -22.74
C LEU A 17 -0.87 27.46 -24.05
N THR A 18 0.45 27.47 -24.10
CA THR A 18 1.19 26.78 -25.15
C THR A 18 1.04 25.27 -24.91
N GLY A 19 0.10 24.68 -25.63
CA GLY A 19 0.02 23.24 -25.79
C GLY A 19 1.30 22.73 -26.43
N LEU A 20 2.01 21.85 -25.72
CA LEU A 20 3.09 21.06 -26.29
C LEU A 20 2.48 20.11 -27.33
N SER A 21 2.49 20.54 -28.58
CA SER A 21 2.20 19.69 -29.73
C SER A 21 3.34 18.71 -29.92
N PHE A 22 3.15 17.47 -29.54
CA PHE A 22 4.04 16.38 -29.93
C PHE A 22 3.75 16.04 -31.39
N THR A 23 4.65 16.40 -32.30
CA THR A 23 4.65 15.94 -33.68
C THR A 23 4.84 14.42 -33.70
N ILE A 24 3.85 13.72 -34.28
CA ILE A 24 3.94 12.29 -34.57
C ILE A 24 4.85 12.15 -35.79
N ASP A 25 6.03 11.60 -35.58
CA ASP A 25 6.93 11.19 -36.65
C ASP A 25 6.43 9.87 -37.25
N THR A 26 5.93 9.91 -38.51
CA THR A 26 5.29 8.78 -39.18
C THR A 26 6.25 7.89 -39.97
N ALA A 27 7.53 7.83 -39.59
CA ALA A 27 8.51 7.00 -40.24
C ALA A 27 9.13 5.98 -39.29
N ASN A 28 8.37 4.97 -38.86
CA ASN A 28 8.90 3.62 -38.68
C ASN A 28 7.77 2.63 -38.31
N LYS A 29 7.50 1.67 -39.19
CA LYS A 29 6.39 0.70 -39.08
C LYS A 29 6.60 -0.46 -38.11
N ASP A 30 7.65 -0.47 -37.28
CA ASP A 30 8.02 -1.60 -36.42
C ASP A 30 8.23 -1.28 -34.93
N SER A 31 7.54 -0.29 -34.38
CA SER A 31 7.49 -0.15 -32.93
C SER A 31 6.06 0.14 -32.50
N LEU A 32 5.38 -0.86 -31.97
CA LEU A 32 4.26 -0.67 -31.06
C LEU A 32 4.76 0.17 -29.86
N LYS A 33 4.80 1.50 -30.02
CA LYS A 33 4.91 2.43 -28.89
C LYS A 33 3.62 2.34 -28.11
N VAL A 34 3.52 1.33 -27.22
CA VAL A 34 2.50 1.35 -26.18
C VAL A 34 2.88 2.51 -25.26
N VAL A 35 2.15 3.60 -25.37
CA VAL A 35 2.30 4.77 -24.49
C VAL A 35 1.78 4.35 -23.12
N PHE A 36 2.69 4.16 -22.15
CA PHE A 36 2.36 3.77 -20.76
C PHE A 36 1.68 4.87 -19.93
N LEU A 37 1.37 6.04 -20.51
CA LEU A 37 0.74 7.15 -19.80
C LEU A 37 -0.57 6.77 -19.10
N ASP A 38 -1.23 5.68 -19.53
CA ASP A 38 -2.51 5.19 -18.97
C ASP A 38 -2.42 3.79 -18.36
N ASP A 39 -1.21 3.28 -18.02
CA ASP A 39 -1.09 1.98 -17.35
C ASP A 39 -1.43 2.11 -15.87
N PRO A 40 -2.45 1.40 -15.37
CA PRO A 40 -2.91 1.53 -13.98
C PRO A 40 -1.85 1.17 -12.94
N VAL A 41 -0.95 0.21 -13.23
CA VAL A 41 0.11 -0.19 -12.30
C VAL A 41 1.17 0.89 -12.21
N VAL A 42 1.55 1.51 -13.34
CA VAL A 42 2.51 2.63 -13.34
C VAL A 42 1.91 3.84 -12.65
N ALA A 43 0.64 4.18 -12.92
CA ALA A 43 -0.06 5.29 -12.28
C ALA A 43 -0.20 5.09 -10.76
N LYS A 44 -0.54 3.86 -10.31
CA LYS A 44 -0.57 3.48 -8.89
C LYS A 44 0.80 3.66 -8.25
N PHE A 45 1.85 3.17 -8.91
CA PHE A 45 3.22 3.29 -8.47
C PHE A 45 3.66 4.75 -8.35
N ASP A 46 3.38 5.59 -9.35
CA ASP A 46 3.70 7.02 -9.31
C ASP A 46 2.96 7.76 -8.19
N SER A 47 1.68 7.44 -7.97
CA SER A 47 0.89 8.02 -6.87
C SER A 47 1.45 7.67 -5.50
N MET A 48 1.89 6.44 -5.31
CA MET A 48 2.48 5.98 -4.05
C MET A 48 3.86 6.57 -3.80
N LEU A 49 4.66 6.72 -4.86
CA LEU A 49 5.95 7.38 -4.77
C LEU A 49 5.81 8.85 -4.37
N LEU A 50 4.88 9.60 -4.94
CA LEU A 50 4.63 10.99 -4.55
C LEU A 50 4.27 11.10 -3.07
N ALA A 51 3.44 10.20 -2.55
CA ALA A 51 3.08 10.16 -1.13
C ALA A 51 4.29 9.83 -0.22
N ASN A 52 5.24 9.01 -0.70
CA ASN A 52 6.45 8.66 0.04
C ASN A 52 7.46 9.82 0.07
N PHE A 53 7.58 10.60 -1.01
CA PHE A 53 8.58 11.66 -1.11
C PHE A 53 8.35 12.79 -0.10
N THR A 54 7.12 13.07 0.29
CA THR A 54 6.79 14.13 1.26
C THR A 54 7.10 13.77 2.72
N ASN A 55 7.23 12.46 3.05
CA ASN A 55 7.38 12.00 4.42
C ASN A 55 8.69 11.21 4.68
N SER A 56 9.51 10.90 3.66
CA SER A 56 10.62 9.95 3.79
C SER A 56 12.02 10.56 3.77
N GLU A 57 12.17 11.89 3.60
CA GLU A 57 13.49 12.53 3.65
C GLU A 57 14.22 12.32 4.99
N SER A 58 13.47 12.06 6.07
CA SER A 58 14.01 11.78 7.40
C SER A 58 14.51 10.34 7.62
N ILE A 59 14.28 9.44 6.65
CA ILE A 59 14.54 7.99 6.80
C ILE A 59 15.82 7.57 6.06
N PHE A 60 16.33 8.42 5.18
CA PHE A 60 17.55 8.16 4.40
C PHE A 60 18.68 9.10 4.78
N GLU A 61 19.92 8.59 4.73
CA GLU A 61 21.13 9.38 4.89
C GLU A 61 21.68 9.77 3.51
N GLY A 62 21.62 11.06 3.17
CA GLY A 62 22.24 11.61 1.96
C GLY A 62 21.36 11.67 0.70
N SER A 63 21.94 12.23 -0.37
CA SER A 63 21.31 12.32 -1.69
C SER A 63 22.00 11.40 -2.70
N VAL A 64 21.22 10.59 -3.42
CA VAL A 64 21.75 9.70 -4.46
C VAL A 64 21.95 10.49 -5.75
N THR A 65 23.19 10.51 -6.24
CA THR A 65 23.51 10.91 -7.62
C THR A 65 23.39 9.69 -8.53
N SER A 66 22.27 9.57 -9.24
CA SER A 66 22.15 8.53 -10.27
C SER A 66 22.97 8.90 -11.51
N PRO A 67 23.70 7.95 -12.13
CA PRO A 67 24.38 8.20 -13.41
C PRO A 67 23.40 8.68 -14.47
N THR A 68 23.84 9.59 -15.32
CA THR A 68 23.01 10.30 -16.30
C THR A 68 22.44 9.38 -17.39
N GLU A 69 23.12 8.29 -17.72
CA GLU A 69 22.68 7.32 -18.72
C GLU A 69 22.42 5.94 -18.10
N ALA A 70 21.24 5.40 -18.43
CA ALA A 70 20.83 4.06 -18.01
C ALA A 70 21.22 3.03 -19.07
N PRO A 71 21.99 1.98 -18.75
CA PRO A 71 22.31 0.92 -19.69
C PRO A 71 21.03 0.27 -20.26
N SER A 72 21.03 0.05 -21.57
CA SER A 72 19.98 -0.69 -22.28
C SER A 72 20.56 -1.98 -22.83
N TYR A 73 19.83 -3.08 -22.70
CA TYR A 73 20.28 -4.40 -23.14
C TYR A 73 19.39 -4.95 -24.23
N SER A 74 19.94 -5.90 -25.02
CA SER A 74 19.17 -6.68 -26.01
C SER A 74 18.16 -7.62 -25.32
N ASP A 75 17.14 -8.04 -26.06
CA ASP A 75 16.14 -8.96 -25.56
C ASP A 75 16.76 -10.32 -25.16
N SER A 76 17.81 -10.75 -25.85
CA SER A 76 18.57 -11.97 -25.52
C SER A 76 19.19 -11.88 -24.10
N ILE A 77 19.74 -10.74 -23.72
CA ILE A 77 20.31 -10.54 -22.38
C ILE A 77 19.22 -10.55 -21.32
N TYR A 78 18.09 -9.86 -21.56
CA TYR A 78 16.96 -9.89 -20.64
C TYR A 78 16.39 -11.30 -20.48
N THR A 79 16.23 -12.05 -21.59
CA THR A 79 15.78 -13.44 -21.57
C THR A 79 16.70 -14.30 -20.72
N LEU A 80 18.01 -14.28 -21.00
CA LEU A 80 19.02 -15.07 -20.28
C LEU A 80 19.01 -14.79 -18.77
N ARG A 81 18.90 -13.51 -18.39
CA ARG A 81 18.86 -13.11 -16.98
C ARG A 81 17.59 -13.56 -16.29
N ILE A 82 16.42 -13.43 -16.93
CA ILE A 82 15.15 -13.91 -16.37
C ILE A 82 15.13 -15.42 -16.27
N GLU A 83 15.64 -16.15 -17.26
CA GLU A 83 15.79 -17.62 -17.20
C GLU A 83 16.71 -18.05 -16.04
N ALA A 84 17.77 -17.29 -15.78
CA ALA A 84 18.65 -17.54 -14.64
C ALA A 84 17.95 -17.35 -13.29
N LEU A 85 17.06 -16.34 -13.16
CA LEU A 85 16.21 -16.15 -11.98
C LEU A 85 15.17 -17.27 -11.90
N ASN A 86 14.52 -17.60 -12.99
CA ASN A 86 13.47 -18.63 -13.05
C ASN A 86 13.94 -20.02 -12.56
N LYS A 87 15.23 -20.34 -12.72
CA LYS A 87 15.82 -21.57 -12.18
C LYS A 87 15.93 -21.62 -10.67
N LYS A 88 15.79 -20.48 -9.98
CA LYS A 88 16.00 -20.35 -8.52
C LYS A 88 14.69 -20.22 -7.75
N THR A 89 13.55 -20.15 -8.42
CA THR A 89 12.24 -19.91 -7.82
C THR A 89 11.18 -20.84 -8.38
N PRO A 90 10.18 -21.24 -7.59
CA PRO A 90 9.02 -21.97 -8.09
C PRO A 90 8.01 -21.08 -8.83
N ILE A 91 8.22 -19.75 -8.86
CA ILE A 91 7.37 -18.80 -9.58
C ILE A 91 7.82 -18.74 -11.03
N ASP A 92 6.89 -18.99 -11.98
CA ASP A 92 7.18 -18.94 -13.41
C ASP A 92 7.48 -17.52 -13.89
N LEU A 93 8.76 -17.21 -14.09
CA LEU A 93 9.26 -15.91 -14.56
C LEU A 93 9.50 -15.99 -16.08
N VAL A 94 8.62 -15.39 -16.86
CA VAL A 94 8.65 -15.41 -18.33
C VAL A 94 9.00 -14.03 -18.88
N PHE A 95 10.07 -13.97 -19.71
CA PHE A 95 10.36 -12.75 -20.48
C PHE A 95 9.42 -12.62 -21.67
N ASN A 96 8.86 -11.42 -21.85
CA ASN A 96 8.05 -11.05 -23.00
C ASN A 96 7.98 -9.52 -23.16
N PRO A 97 7.40 -8.98 -24.25
CA PRO A 97 7.32 -7.53 -24.46
C PRO A 97 6.66 -6.74 -23.32
N TYR A 98 5.69 -7.33 -22.61
CA TYR A 98 5.04 -6.66 -21.46
C TYR A 98 6.01 -6.53 -20.29
N VAL A 99 6.73 -7.59 -19.95
CA VAL A 99 7.74 -7.59 -18.88
C VAL A 99 8.88 -6.62 -19.21
N LYS A 100 9.37 -6.63 -20.46
CA LYS A 100 10.42 -5.70 -20.93
C LYS A 100 10.08 -4.25 -20.67
N GLN A 101 8.81 -3.88 -20.88
CA GLN A 101 8.37 -2.51 -20.68
C GLN A 101 8.45 -2.08 -19.21
N TYR A 102 8.04 -2.94 -18.27
CA TYR A 102 8.16 -2.67 -16.84
C TYR A 102 9.62 -2.68 -16.36
N ILE A 103 10.48 -3.54 -16.92
CA ILE A 103 11.92 -3.47 -16.67
C ILE A 103 12.45 -2.06 -16.98
N LYS A 104 12.08 -1.49 -18.15
CA LYS A 104 12.46 -0.11 -18.50
C LYS A 104 11.91 0.94 -17.54
N VAL A 105 10.71 0.74 -17.01
CA VAL A 105 10.16 1.64 -15.98
C VAL A 105 11.07 1.66 -14.76
N TYR A 106 11.37 0.51 -14.18
CA TYR A 106 12.15 0.42 -12.94
C TYR A 106 13.64 0.75 -13.14
N THR A 107 14.24 0.32 -14.26
CA THR A 107 15.70 0.45 -14.47
C THR A 107 16.11 1.70 -15.24
N GLN A 108 15.20 2.42 -15.89
CA GLN A 108 15.53 3.59 -16.67
C GLN A 108 14.77 4.84 -16.23
N ARG A 109 13.42 4.76 -16.11
CA ARG A 109 12.58 5.94 -15.83
C ARG A 109 12.48 6.28 -14.34
N ARG A 110 12.58 5.28 -13.46
CA ARG A 110 12.35 5.38 -12.02
C ARG A 110 13.56 4.90 -11.19
N ARG A 111 14.76 5.25 -11.66
CA ARG A 111 16.04 4.82 -11.06
C ARG A 111 16.19 5.28 -9.60
N THR A 112 15.94 6.56 -9.33
CA THR A 112 16.03 7.12 -7.97
C THR A 112 15.02 6.44 -7.03
N GLN A 113 13.80 6.23 -7.51
CA GLN A 113 12.79 5.52 -6.73
C GLN A 113 13.19 4.06 -6.48
N MET A 114 13.80 3.41 -7.48
CA MET A 114 14.31 2.04 -7.33
C MET A 114 15.43 1.99 -6.30
N SER A 115 16.35 2.95 -6.31
CA SER A 115 17.41 3.12 -5.32
C SER A 115 16.84 3.21 -3.88
N ARG A 116 15.81 4.03 -3.67
CA ARG A 116 15.11 4.15 -2.38
C ARG A 116 14.40 2.86 -1.97
N MET A 117 13.71 2.21 -2.88
CA MET A 117 13.06 0.92 -2.58
C MET A 117 14.08 -0.16 -2.22
N MET A 118 15.27 -0.14 -2.82
CA MET A 118 16.35 -1.05 -2.45
C MET A 118 16.85 -0.78 -1.01
N GLY A 119 16.94 0.49 -0.61
CA GLY A 119 17.25 0.85 0.77
C GLY A 119 16.19 0.39 1.75
N LEU A 120 14.91 0.68 1.47
CA LEU A 120 13.79 0.17 2.28
C LEU A 120 13.71 -1.36 2.30
N ALA A 121 14.11 -2.02 1.20
CA ALA A 121 14.18 -3.47 1.14
C ALA A 121 15.22 -4.03 2.13
N ALA A 122 16.35 -3.37 2.34
CA ALA A 122 17.34 -3.77 3.35
C ALA A 122 16.76 -3.74 4.77
N PHE A 123 15.77 -2.88 5.03
CA PHE A 123 15.05 -2.83 6.30
C PHE A 123 13.93 -3.87 6.41
N TYR A 124 13.06 -4.00 5.40
CA TYR A 124 11.86 -4.86 5.51
C TYR A 124 12.08 -6.31 5.09
N PHE A 125 12.95 -6.59 4.13
CA PHE A 125 13.08 -7.93 3.55
C PHE A 125 13.55 -9.01 4.50
N PRO A 126 14.46 -8.77 5.46
CA PRO A 126 14.82 -9.81 6.42
C PRO A 126 13.60 -10.37 7.16
N MET A 127 12.71 -9.50 7.64
CA MET A 127 11.46 -9.90 8.30
C MET A 127 10.47 -10.56 7.32
N PHE A 128 10.35 -10.06 6.08
CA PHE A 128 9.49 -10.70 5.08
C PHE A 128 9.96 -12.12 4.75
N GLU A 129 11.28 -12.30 4.57
CA GLU A 129 11.87 -13.61 4.27
C GLU A 129 11.66 -14.59 5.42
N GLU A 130 11.85 -14.17 6.67
CA GLU A 130 11.57 -14.98 7.84
C GLU A 130 10.11 -15.45 7.87
N VAL A 131 9.15 -14.55 7.70
CA VAL A 131 7.72 -14.90 7.71
C VAL A 131 7.34 -15.77 6.52
N LEU A 132 7.84 -15.48 5.30
CA LEU A 132 7.59 -16.30 4.13
C LEU A 132 8.12 -17.73 4.30
N ASP A 133 9.32 -17.88 4.88
CA ASP A 133 9.94 -19.17 5.16
C ASP A 133 9.11 -19.98 6.19
N GLN A 134 8.62 -19.34 7.25
CA GLN A 134 7.73 -19.97 8.24
C GLN A 134 6.43 -20.53 7.61
N PHE A 135 6.01 -20.02 6.48
CA PHE A 135 4.82 -20.48 5.74
C PHE A 135 5.15 -21.39 4.56
N ASP A 136 6.41 -21.82 4.37
CA ASP A 136 6.88 -22.57 3.20
C ASP A 136 6.52 -21.89 1.86
N LEU A 137 6.69 -20.57 1.77
CA LEU A 137 6.36 -19.76 0.60
C LEU A 137 7.60 -19.27 -0.15
N PRO A 138 7.52 -19.08 -1.48
CA PRO A 138 8.62 -18.52 -2.25
C PRO A 138 9.04 -17.14 -1.74
N LEU A 139 10.34 -16.96 -1.47
CA LEU A 139 10.87 -15.70 -0.94
C LEU A 139 10.72 -14.53 -1.91
N GLU A 140 10.56 -14.79 -3.20
CA GLU A 140 10.33 -13.77 -4.22
C GLU A 140 9.01 -13.03 -4.02
N LEU A 141 8.04 -13.61 -3.29
CA LEU A 141 6.78 -12.92 -2.97
C LEU A 141 7.00 -11.61 -2.20
N LYS A 142 8.15 -11.43 -1.52
CA LYS A 142 8.55 -10.15 -0.91
C LYS A 142 8.53 -8.98 -1.89
N TYR A 143 8.87 -9.23 -3.15
CA TYR A 143 8.87 -8.20 -4.19
C TYR A 143 7.47 -7.65 -4.50
N LEU A 144 6.42 -8.35 -4.08
CA LEU A 144 5.05 -7.88 -4.28
C LEU A 144 4.75 -6.60 -3.49
N ALA A 145 5.32 -6.44 -2.29
CA ALA A 145 5.19 -5.23 -1.50
C ALA A 145 5.75 -3.99 -2.21
N ILE A 146 6.76 -4.16 -3.10
CA ILE A 146 7.25 -3.07 -3.97
C ILE A 146 6.15 -2.69 -4.97
N VAL A 147 5.51 -3.68 -5.62
CA VAL A 147 4.43 -3.43 -6.60
C VAL A 147 3.21 -2.81 -5.92
N GLU A 148 2.89 -3.21 -4.69
CA GLU A 148 1.71 -2.77 -3.95
C GLU A 148 1.85 -1.36 -3.37
N SER A 149 3.00 -1.05 -2.75
CA SER A 149 3.14 0.17 -1.94
C SER A 149 4.46 0.91 -2.13
N ALA A 150 5.37 0.45 -3.00
CA ALA A 150 6.76 0.92 -3.03
C ALA A 150 7.44 0.83 -1.65
N LEU A 151 7.09 -0.20 -0.85
CA LEU A 151 7.51 -0.42 0.54
C LEU A 151 7.09 0.68 1.52
N ASN A 152 5.99 1.40 1.25
CA ASN A 152 5.43 2.34 2.21
C ASN A 152 4.40 1.68 3.14
N PRO A 153 4.68 1.55 4.45
CA PRO A 153 3.74 0.93 5.38
C PRO A 153 2.48 1.76 5.64
N ARG A 154 2.52 3.06 5.37
CA ARG A 154 1.37 3.97 5.50
C ARG A 154 0.68 4.30 4.17
N ALA A 155 1.05 3.62 3.08
CA ALA A 155 0.42 3.83 1.78
C ALA A 155 -1.09 3.56 1.86
N LYS A 156 -1.88 4.49 1.31
CA LYS A 156 -3.34 4.35 1.24
C LYS A 156 -3.83 4.69 -0.16
N SER A 157 -4.46 3.74 -0.82
CA SER A 157 -5.06 3.96 -2.13
C SER A 157 -6.38 4.72 -2.01
N TRP A 158 -6.83 5.34 -3.11
CA TRP A 158 -8.14 5.99 -3.16
C TRP A 158 -9.31 5.03 -2.86
N ALA A 159 -9.14 3.72 -3.13
CA ALA A 159 -10.12 2.68 -2.83
C ALA A 159 -10.07 2.20 -1.37
N GLY A 160 -9.10 2.70 -0.57
CA GLY A 160 -8.94 2.36 0.84
C GLY A 160 -8.06 1.13 1.12
N ALA A 161 -7.37 0.59 0.11
CA ALA A 161 -6.31 -0.39 0.35
C ALA A 161 -5.16 0.27 1.11
N THR A 162 -4.60 -0.39 2.12
CA THR A 162 -3.69 0.23 3.09
C THR A 162 -2.50 -0.67 3.40
N GLY A 163 -1.32 -0.05 3.63
CA GLY A 163 -0.11 -0.67 4.14
C GLY A 163 0.79 -1.26 3.05
N LEU A 164 1.88 -1.90 3.49
CA LEU A 164 2.90 -2.54 2.64
C LEU A 164 2.28 -3.49 1.60
N TRP A 165 1.27 -4.24 2.01
CA TRP A 165 0.59 -5.27 1.24
C TRP A 165 -0.76 -4.82 0.66
N GLN A 166 -1.13 -3.54 0.83
CA GLN A 166 -2.36 -2.94 0.28
C GLN A 166 -3.64 -3.74 0.57
N PHE A 167 -3.80 -4.17 1.82
CA PHE A 167 -5.03 -4.85 2.21
C PHE A 167 -6.25 -3.92 2.15
N MET A 168 -7.29 -4.38 1.46
CA MET A 168 -8.63 -3.79 1.61
C MET A 168 -9.17 -4.07 3.01
N TYR A 169 -10.05 -3.19 3.52
CA TYR A 169 -10.59 -3.31 4.87
C TYR A 169 -11.13 -4.72 5.17
N ASN A 170 -12.08 -5.20 4.36
CA ASN A 170 -12.70 -6.51 4.59
C ASN A 170 -11.71 -7.67 4.45
N THR A 171 -10.78 -7.58 3.50
CA THR A 171 -9.76 -8.61 3.34
C THR A 171 -8.80 -8.64 4.54
N GLY A 172 -8.42 -7.47 5.07
CA GLY A 172 -7.61 -7.41 6.29
C GLY A 172 -8.31 -8.08 7.47
N LYS A 173 -9.61 -7.81 7.66
CA LYS A 173 -10.42 -8.46 8.71
C LYS A 173 -10.56 -9.98 8.51
N GLU A 174 -10.69 -10.46 7.27
CA GLU A 174 -10.72 -11.90 6.94
C GLU A 174 -9.45 -12.62 7.40
N TYR A 175 -8.31 -11.91 7.40
CA TYR A 175 -7.01 -12.41 7.87
C TYR A 175 -6.60 -11.87 9.24
N ASP A 176 -7.58 -11.52 10.07
CA ASP A 176 -7.47 -11.14 11.48
C ASP A 176 -6.70 -9.84 11.76
N LEU A 177 -6.52 -8.96 10.77
CA LEU A 177 -5.96 -7.63 10.99
C LEU A 177 -6.97 -6.72 11.69
N LYS A 178 -6.61 -6.23 12.87
CA LYS A 178 -7.45 -5.36 13.69
C LYS A 178 -7.33 -3.89 13.24
N ILE A 179 -8.48 -3.23 13.20
CA ILE A 179 -8.57 -1.82 12.81
C ILE A 179 -9.43 -1.10 13.85
N SER A 180 -8.86 -0.05 14.46
CA SER A 180 -9.54 0.74 15.49
C SER A 180 -9.32 2.24 15.27
N SER A 181 -9.83 3.08 16.18
CA SER A 181 -9.57 4.52 16.17
C SER A 181 -8.08 4.86 16.38
N TYR A 182 -7.30 3.99 17.01
CA TYR A 182 -5.89 4.18 17.33
C TYR A 182 -4.94 3.42 16.41
N VAL A 183 -5.31 2.20 16.02
CA VAL A 183 -4.43 1.23 15.36
C VAL A 183 -5.05 0.76 14.06
N ASP A 184 -4.21 0.58 13.04
CA ASP A 184 -4.56 -0.11 11.80
C ASP A 184 -3.46 -1.13 11.49
N GLU A 185 -3.71 -2.42 11.79
CA GLU A 185 -2.72 -3.49 11.62
C GLU A 185 -2.41 -3.80 10.14
N ARG A 186 -3.15 -3.24 9.19
CA ARG A 186 -2.77 -3.28 7.77
C ARG A 186 -1.49 -2.49 7.50
N MET A 187 -1.17 -1.53 8.39
CA MET A 187 0.07 -0.75 8.38
C MET A 187 1.18 -1.40 9.21
N ASP A 188 0.86 -2.36 10.06
CA ASP A 188 1.86 -3.12 10.83
C ASP A 188 2.67 -4.02 9.90
N PRO A 189 4.01 -3.86 9.80
CA PRO A 189 4.81 -4.61 8.85
C PRO A 189 4.75 -6.13 9.08
N TYR A 190 4.84 -6.58 10.33
CA TYR A 190 4.83 -8.00 10.67
C TYR A 190 3.43 -8.62 10.50
N ARG A 191 2.41 -8.02 11.12
CA ARG A 191 1.03 -8.52 11.08
C ARG A 191 0.50 -8.60 9.65
N ALA A 192 0.73 -7.54 8.87
CA ALA A 192 0.30 -7.51 7.47
C ALA A 192 1.05 -8.54 6.61
N THR A 193 2.33 -8.83 6.90
CA THR A 193 3.09 -9.87 6.19
C THR A 193 2.54 -11.26 6.51
N VAL A 194 2.25 -11.57 7.78
CA VAL A 194 1.59 -12.83 8.17
C VAL A 194 0.25 -12.99 7.43
N ALA A 195 -0.58 -11.95 7.42
CA ALA A 195 -1.86 -11.97 6.70
C ALA A 195 -1.68 -12.20 5.17
N ALA A 196 -0.66 -11.60 4.56
CA ALA A 196 -0.33 -11.80 3.15
C ALA A 196 0.11 -13.26 2.88
N CYS A 197 0.92 -13.86 3.75
CA CYS A 197 1.34 -15.26 3.65
C CYS A 197 0.14 -16.21 3.75
N MET A 198 -0.79 -15.97 4.66
CA MET A 198 -2.04 -16.75 4.77
C MET A 198 -2.88 -16.65 3.48
N TYR A 199 -2.98 -15.45 2.89
CA TYR A 199 -3.66 -15.26 1.60
C TYR A 199 -2.96 -16.04 0.48
N PHE A 200 -1.64 -15.95 0.37
CA PHE A 200 -0.85 -16.66 -0.65
C PHE A 200 -1.00 -18.17 -0.54
N GLN A 201 -0.84 -18.72 0.66
CA GLN A 201 -1.00 -20.16 0.91
C GLN A 201 -2.41 -20.66 0.54
N SER A 202 -3.44 -19.95 0.99
CA SER A 202 -4.84 -20.26 0.66
C SER A 202 -5.13 -20.17 -0.84
N SER A 203 -4.55 -19.17 -1.55
CA SER A 203 -4.72 -19.02 -3.00
C SER A 203 -3.93 -20.05 -3.78
N TYR A 204 -2.72 -20.40 -3.32
CA TYR A 204 -1.92 -21.45 -3.95
C TYR A 204 -2.57 -22.83 -3.83
N ASN A 205 -3.21 -23.12 -2.70
CA ASN A 205 -4.00 -24.34 -2.53
C ASN A 205 -5.11 -24.47 -3.56
N LEU A 206 -5.72 -23.34 -3.96
CA LEU A 206 -6.79 -23.30 -4.97
C LEU A 206 -6.28 -23.41 -6.41
N TYR A 207 -5.20 -22.70 -6.75
CA TYR A 207 -4.77 -22.55 -8.14
C TYR A 207 -3.62 -23.47 -8.53
N LYS A 208 -2.72 -23.79 -7.61
CA LYS A 208 -1.45 -24.50 -7.84
C LYS A 208 -0.57 -23.84 -8.93
N ASP A 209 -0.70 -22.52 -9.08
CA ASP A 209 -0.01 -21.67 -10.05
C ASP A 209 0.22 -20.30 -9.45
N TRP A 210 1.47 -19.89 -9.28
CA TRP A 210 1.86 -18.64 -8.64
C TRP A 210 1.42 -17.40 -9.43
N SER A 211 1.44 -17.45 -10.76
CA SER A 211 0.97 -16.33 -11.58
C SER A 211 -0.53 -16.09 -11.41
N LEU A 212 -1.33 -17.15 -11.19
CA LEU A 212 -2.74 -17.03 -10.84
C LEU A 212 -2.94 -16.55 -9.40
N VAL A 213 -2.07 -16.94 -8.47
CA VAL A 213 -2.06 -16.39 -7.09
C VAL A 213 -1.84 -14.88 -7.12
N LEU A 214 -0.80 -14.40 -7.82
CA LEU A 214 -0.51 -12.98 -7.99
C LEU A 214 -1.70 -12.24 -8.64
N ALA A 215 -2.28 -12.79 -9.71
CA ALA A 215 -3.46 -12.20 -10.34
C ALA A 215 -4.67 -12.13 -9.40
N SER A 216 -4.84 -13.14 -8.53
CA SER A 216 -5.94 -13.17 -7.55
C SER A 216 -5.71 -12.20 -6.40
N TYR A 217 -4.47 -11.94 -6.03
CA TYR A 217 -4.14 -10.94 -5.03
C TYR A 217 -4.61 -9.54 -5.46
N ASN A 218 -4.31 -9.16 -6.70
CA ASN A 218 -4.70 -7.86 -7.25
C ASN A 218 -6.21 -7.72 -7.49
N SER A 219 -6.86 -8.71 -8.09
CA SER A 219 -8.26 -8.56 -8.55
C SER A 219 -9.28 -9.38 -7.78
N GLY A 220 -8.83 -10.17 -6.83
CA GLY A 220 -9.67 -11.12 -6.12
C GLY A 220 -9.90 -12.43 -6.90
N ARG A 221 -10.04 -13.53 -6.16
CA ARG A 221 -10.26 -14.90 -6.70
C ARG A 221 -11.46 -14.99 -7.66
N GLY A 222 -12.51 -14.20 -7.40
CA GLY A 222 -13.72 -14.17 -8.24
C GLY A 222 -13.44 -13.74 -9.68
N ASN A 223 -12.61 -12.73 -9.91
CA ASN A 223 -12.24 -12.26 -11.24
C ASN A 223 -11.34 -13.25 -11.98
N VAL A 224 -10.40 -13.88 -11.29
CA VAL A 224 -9.55 -14.93 -11.86
C VAL A 224 -10.40 -16.14 -12.29
N ASN A 225 -11.30 -16.62 -11.42
CA ASN A 225 -12.21 -17.73 -11.73
C ASN A 225 -13.14 -17.41 -12.92
N LYS A 226 -13.60 -16.15 -13.02
CA LYS A 226 -14.38 -15.68 -14.18
C LYS A 226 -13.54 -15.70 -15.47
N ALA A 227 -12.27 -15.26 -15.39
CA ALA A 227 -11.36 -15.27 -16.53
C ALA A 227 -11.03 -16.71 -16.98
N ILE A 228 -10.80 -17.64 -16.04
CA ILE A 228 -10.60 -19.07 -16.32
C ILE A 228 -11.81 -19.62 -17.08
N ARG A 229 -13.04 -19.42 -16.60
CA ARG A 229 -14.24 -19.88 -17.31
C ARG A 229 -14.38 -19.29 -18.71
N ARG A 230 -14.12 -17.98 -18.87
CA ARG A 230 -14.20 -17.29 -20.17
C ARG A 230 -13.14 -17.75 -21.18
N SER A 231 -12.04 -18.26 -20.70
CA SER A 231 -10.94 -18.78 -21.56
C SER A 231 -11.14 -20.23 -22.01
N GLY A 232 -12.22 -20.89 -21.61
CA GLY A 232 -12.44 -22.32 -21.85
C GLY A 232 -11.78 -23.21 -20.79
N GLY A 233 -11.60 -22.73 -19.57
CA GLY A 233 -11.07 -23.51 -18.45
C GLY A 233 -9.55 -23.49 -18.30
N HIS A 234 -8.83 -22.67 -19.07
CA HIS A 234 -7.38 -22.58 -18.97
C HIS A 234 -6.91 -22.03 -17.60
N LYS A 235 -6.08 -22.82 -16.89
CA LYS A 235 -5.42 -22.43 -15.65
C LYS A 235 -3.98 -21.97 -15.91
N ASN A 236 -3.80 -20.94 -16.72
CA ASN A 236 -2.50 -20.32 -17.00
C ASN A 236 -2.71 -18.82 -17.19
N TYR A 237 -1.96 -18.00 -16.47
CA TYR A 237 -2.12 -16.55 -16.47
C TYR A 237 -2.05 -15.94 -17.87
N TRP A 238 -1.06 -16.32 -18.69
CA TRP A 238 -0.86 -15.74 -20.01
C TRP A 238 -2.01 -16.05 -20.99
N LYS A 239 -2.64 -17.22 -20.85
CA LYS A 239 -3.82 -17.62 -21.63
C LYS A 239 -5.08 -16.88 -21.19
N ILE A 240 -5.25 -16.64 -19.89
CA ILE A 240 -6.45 -15.94 -19.37
C ILE A 240 -6.28 -14.42 -19.32
N ARG A 241 -5.07 -13.90 -19.51
CA ARG A 241 -4.71 -12.49 -19.34
C ARG A 241 -5.68 -11.53 -20.01
N ARG A 242 -6.10 -11.79 -21.26
CA ARG A 242 -7.04 -10.93 -22.00
C ARG A 242 -8.43 -10.80 -21.37
N PHE A 243 -8.82 -11.75 -20.51
CA PHE A 243 -10.11 -11.78 -19.82
C PHE A 243 -10.06 -11.16 -18.41
N LEU A 244 -8.85 -10.85 -17.92
CA LEU A 244 -8.65 -10.20 -16.62
C LEU A 244 -8.91 -8.68 -16.69
N PRO A 245 -9.20 -8.01 -15.55
CA PRO A 245 -9.22 -6.56 -15.47
C PRO A 245 -7.94 -5.90 -16.01
N LYS A 246 -8.02 -4.68 -16.53
CA LYS A 246 -6.88 -3.98 -17.16
C LYS A 246 -5.66 -3.93 -16.24
N GLU A 247 -5.85 -3.57 -14.97
CA GLU A 247 -4.78 -3.52 -13.96
C GLU A 247 -4.14 -4.90 -13.77
N THR A 248 -4.94 -5.95 -13.61
CA THR A 248 -4.45 -7.31 -13.37
C THR A 248 -3.65 -7.87 -14.57
N ARG A 249 -3.94 -7.42 -15.80
CA ARG A 249 -3.15 -7.79 -16.99
C ARG A 249 -1.71 -7.28 -16.91
N SER A 250 -1.48 -6.24 -16.17
CA SER A 250 -0.19 -5.57 -16.00
C SER A 250 0.55 -6.03 -14.74
N TYR A 251 -0.15 -6.62 -13.80
CA TYR A 251 0.34 -6.90 -12.46
C TYR A 251 1.45 -7.97 -12.42
N VAL A 252 1.24 -9.12 -13.04
CA VAL A 252 2.28 -10.17 -13.13
C VAL A 252 3.50 -9.72 -13.94
N PRO A 253 3.36 -9.07 -15.11
CA PRO A 253 4.50 -8.45 -15.79
C PRO A 253 5.28 -7.46 -14.93
N ALA A 254 4.62 -6.62 -14.13
CA ALA A 254 5.26 -5.69 -13.22
C ALA A 254 6.03 -6.42 -12.10
N PHE A 255 5.43 -7.45 -11.51
CA PHE A 255 6.09 -8.30 -10.50
C PHE A 255 7.39 -8.94 -11.05
N ILE A 256 7.33 -9.58 -12.23
CA ILE A 256 8.51 -10.17 -12.86
C ILE A 256 9.59 -9.12 -13.12
N ALA A 257 9.19 -7.93 -13.54
CA ALA A 257 10.12 -6.84 -13.78
C ALA A 257 10.76 -6.29 -12.50
N VAL A 258 10.04 -6.27 -11.37
CA VAL A 258 10.61 -5.94 -10.05
C VAL A 258 11.61 -7.02 -9.62
N CYS A 259 11.27 -8.31 -9.76
CA CYS A 259 12.22 -9.39 -9.50
C CYS A 259 13.51 -9.20 -10.30
N TYR A 260 13.38 -8.88 -11.60
CA TYR A 260 14.55 -8.57 -12.43
C TYR A 260 15.32 -7.35 -11.92
N ALA A 261 14.63 -6.23 -11.69
CA ALA A 261 15.28 -4.96 -11.32
C ALA A 261 16.02 -5.06 -9.99
N MET A 262 15.44 -5.74 -8.99
CA MET A 262 16.08 -5.96 -7.68
C MET A 262 17.33 -6.84 -7.77
N ASN A 263 17.33 -7.85 -8.66
CA ASN A 263 18.45 -8.78 -8.78
C ASN A 263 19.57 -8.30 -9.73
N TYR A 264 19.28 -7.35 -10.61
CA TYR A 264 20.22 -6.84 -11.60
C TYR A 264 20.37 -5.30 -11.56
N ALA A 265 20.08 -4.68 -10.41
CA ALA A 265 20.20 -3.23 -10.22
C ALA A 265 21.61 -2.73 -10.55
N ASP A 266 22.64 -3.45 -10.10
CA ASP A 266 24.06 -3.15 -10.35
C ASP A 266 24.37 -3.07 -11.86
N LYS A 267 23.79 -3.98 -12.66
CA LYS A 267 23.96 -3.98 -14.13
C LYS A 267 23.30 -2.76 -14.78
N HIS A 268 22.39 -2.12 -14.10
CA HIS A 268 21.73 -0.90 -14.55
C HIS A 268 22.31 0.36 -13.89
N GLY A 269 23.42 0.22 -13.11
CA GLY A 269 24.03 1.32 -12.38
C GLY A 269 23.11 1.93 -11.33
N ILE A 270 22.28 1.10 -10.66
CA ILE A 270 21.41 1.50 -9.57
C ILE A 270 22.00 0.94 -8.29
N SER A 271 22.31 1.82 -7.33
CA SER A 271 22.76 1.46 -5.98
C SER A 271 21.64 1.77 -4.98
N PRO A 272 21.52 1.01 -3.90
CA PRO A 272 20.55 1.33 -2.84
C PRO A 272 20.90 2.68 -2.21
N GLU A 273 19.88 3.47 -1.89
CA GLU A 273 19.99 4.59 -0.95
C GLU A 273 20.12 4.02 0.46
N GLU A 274 21.05 4.54 1.26
CA GLU A 274 21.32 4.00 2.58
C GLU A 274 20.18 4.34 3.54
N PRO A 275 19.47 3.34 4.12
CA PRO A 275 18.41 3.60 5.08
C PRO A 275 19.03 3.95 6.43
N LYS A 276 18.35 4.80 7.20
CA LYS A 276 18.79 5.23 8.53
C LYS A 276 18.80 4.10 9.57
N PHE A 277 17.99 3.09 9.36
CA PHE A 277 17.89 1.91 10.22
C PHE A 277 17.99 0.65 9.38
N LEU A 278 18.72 -0.34 9.90
CA LEU A 278 18.70 -1.71 9.40
C LEU A 278 17.87 -2.60 10.32
N HIS A 279 17.38 -3.70 9.80
CA HIS A 279 16.48 -4.59 10.55
C HIS A 279 17.06 -5.04 11.90
N TYR A 280 18.35 -5.33 11.97
CA TYR A 280 19.03 -5.79 13.19
C TYR A 280 19.35 -4.67 14.18
N GLU A 281 19.10 -3.41 13.84
CA GLU A 281 19.35 -2.24 14.69
C GLU A 281 18.11 -1.83 15.49
N ILE A 282 16.99 -2.53 15.31
CA ILE A 282 15.74 -2.27 16.02
C ILE A 282 15.36 -3.44 16.90
N ASP A 283 14.60 -3.14 17.95
CA ASP A 283 14.01 -4.15 18.81
C ASP A 283 12.60 -3.74 19.25
N THR A 284 11.86 -4.66 19.84
CA THR A 284 10.45 -4.51 20.17
C THR A 284 10.23 -4.69 21.65
N ILE A 285 9.50 -3.78 22.28
CA ILE A 285 9.11 -3.88 23.69
C ILE A 285 7.60 -3.85 23.82
N GLU A 286 7.05 -4.70 24.70
CA GLU A 286 5.64 -4.66 25.07
C GLU A 286 5.34 -3.45 25.95
N VAL A 287 4.27 -2.73 25.60
CA VAL A 287 3.84 -1.52 26.29
C VAL A 287 2.78 -1.86 27.32
N LYS A 288 3.00 -1.45 28.58
CA LYS A 288 2.11 -1.73 29.73
C LYS A 288 1.04 -0.67 29.97
N TYR A 289 1.23 0.51 29.41
CA TYR A 289 0.31 1.66 29.54
C TYR A 289 0.30 2.46 28.23
N GLN A 290 -0.61 3.43 28.14
CA GLN A 290 -0.72 4.28 26.96
C GLN A 290 0.52 5.19 26.82
N ILE A 291 1.04 5.34 25.60
CA ILE A 291 2.22 6.17 25.27
C ILE A 291 1.87 7.17 24.17
N ASP A 292 2.22 8.44 24.38
CA ASP A 292 2.19 9.50 23.36
C ASP A 292 3.59 9.66 22.74
N PHE A 293 3.70 9.62 21.41
CA PHE A 293 4.97 9.81 20.71
C PHE A 293 5.60 11.18 20.91
N GLN A 294 4.81 12.23 21.16
CA GLN A 294 5.35 13.57 21.41
C GLN A 294 6.15 13.64 22.71
N TYR A 295 5.72 12.89 23.74
CA TYR A 295 6.45 12.81 24.99
C TYR A 295 7.61 11.83 24.89
N LEU A 296 7.35 10.65 24.34
CA LEU A 296 8.37 9.62 24.14
C LEU A 296 9.57 10.16 23.35
N SER A 297 9.31 10.89 22.26
CA SER A 297 10.33 11.54 21.43
C SER A 297 11.33 12.37 22.23
N LYS A 298 10.87 13.11 23.23
CA LYS A 298 11.71 13.96 24.09
C LYS A 298 12.55 13.15 25.06
N ILE A 299 12.00 12.08 25.62
CA ILE A 299 12.69 11.27 26.63
C ILE A 299 13.77 10.40 25.98
N VAL A 300 13.44 9.73 24.89
CA VAL A 300 14.39 8.80 24.24
C VAL A 300 15.25 9.46 23.16
N ASP A 301 15.07 10.76 22.93
CA ASP A 301 15.79 11.55 21.91
C ASP A 301 15.76 10.85 20.54
N ILE A 302 14.55 10.72 20.01
CA ILE A 302 14.25 10.18 18.67
C ILE A 302 13.16 11.05 18.04
N SER A 303 13.26 11.37 16.77
CA SER A 303 12.26 12.21 16.11
C SER A 303 10.89 11.52 15.99
N ILE A 304 9.82 12.32 15.95
CA ILE A 304 8.46 11.78 15.75
C ILE A 304 8.36 11.03 14.41
N SER A 305 9.03 11.52 13.36
CA SER A 305 9.04 10.87 12.04
C SER A 305 9.70 9.48 12.06
N GLU A 306 10.75 9.30 12.88
CA GLU A 306 11.38 7.99 13.09
C GLU A 306 10.47 7.06 13.88
N LEU A 307 9.83 7.56 14.95
CA LEU A 307 8.83 6.79 15.70
C LEU A 307 7.67 6.35 14.81
N GLU A 308 7.19 7.23 13.93
CA GLU A 308 6.14 6.92 12.97
C GLU A 308 6.56 5.89 11.91
N PHE A 309 7.81 5.95 11.47
CA PHE A 309 8.37 4.98 10.53
C PHE A 309 8.50 3.59 11.16
N LEU A 310 9.03 3.53 12.38
CA LEU A 310 9.22 2.28 13.12
C LEU A 310 7.90 1.69 13.62
N ASN A 311 6.89 2.53 13.85
CA ASN A 311 5.60 2.15 14.43
C ASN A 311 4.41 2.63 13.56
N PRO A 312 4.33 2.25 12.29
CA PRO A 312 3.39 2.84 11.34
C PRO A 312 1.93 2.50 11.62
N ALA A 313 1.64 1.45 12.39
CA ALA A 313 0.29 1.01 12.72
C ALA A 313 -0.48 2.01 13.60
N TYR A 314 0.21 2.87 14.37
CA TYR A 314 -0.44 3.82 15.28
C TYR A 314 -0.87 5.09 14.54
N LYS A 315 -2.18 5.24 14.33
CA LYS A 315 -2.79 6.26 13.46
C LYS A 315 -2.65 7.70 13.95
N ILE A 316 -2.61 7.89 15.25
CA ILE A 316 -2.63 9.21 15.91
C ILE A 316 -1.40 9.45 16.79
N ASN A 317 -0.32 8.71 16.53
CA ASN A 317 0.94 8.80 17.27
C ASN A 317 0.78 8.51 18.78
N VAL A 318 -0.16 7.62 19.10
CA VAL A 318 -0.44 7.14 20.45
C VAL A 318 -0.58 5.63 20.41
N ILE A 319 0.19 4.96 21.25
CA ILE A 319 0.01 3.54 21.53
C ILE A 319 -1.09 3.44 22.59
N PRO A 320 -2.25 2.82 22.31
CA PRO A 320 -3.31 2.67 23.29
C PRO A 320 -2.95 1.62 24.34
N PHE A 321 -3.58 1.70 25.49
CA PHE A 321 -3.62 0.62 26.46
C PHE A 321 -5.04 0.08 26.56
N ILE A 322 -5.20 -1.22 26.40
CA ILE A 322 -6.50 -1.91 26.47
C ILE A 322 -6.22 -3.23 27.21
N ASP A 323 -7.00 -3.46 28.25
CA ASP A 323 -6.95 -4.74 28.98
C ASP A 323 -7.07 -5.92 28.00
N GLU A 324 -6.34 -6.97 28.25
CA GLU A 324 -6.31 -8.21 27.45
C GLU A 324 -5.65 -8.10 26.06
N ARG A 325 -5.04 -6.95 25.70
CA ARG A 325 -4.35 -6.80 24.43
C ARG A 325 -2.98 -6.18 24.56
N ALA A 326 -1.94 -6.94 24.22
CA ALA A 326 -0.58 -6.45 24.17
C ALA A 326 -0.37 -5.52 22.95
N TYR A 327 0.17 -4.34 23.18
CA TYR A 327 0.68 -3.44 22.16
C TYR A 327 2.20 -3.34 22.29
N HIS A 328 2.86 -3.08 21.17
CA HIS A 328 4.30 -3.09 21.08
C HIS A 328 4.84 -1.78 20.56
N LEU A 329 5.99 -1.37 21.07
CA LEU A 329 6.76 -0.23 20.61
C LEU A 329 8.07 -0.74 20.00
N VAL A 330 8.36 -0.36 18.77
CA VAL A 330 9.62 -0.62 18.08
C VAL A 330 10.52 0.60 18.23
N LEU A 331 11.73 0.38 18.71
CA LEU A 331 12.77 1.41 18.88
C LEU A 331 14.12 0.90 18.35
N PRO A 332 15.04 1.82 18.02
CA PRO A 332 16.44 1.44 17.84
C PRO A 332 17.00 0.81 19.11
N VAL A 333 17.78 -0.26 19.00
CA VAL A 333 18.43 -0.96 20.12
C VAL A 333 19.18 0.03 21.02
N SER A 334 19.84 1.02 20.45
CA SER A 334 20.55 2.08 21.17
C SER A 334 19.66 2.94 22.07
N LYS A 335 18.33 2.96 21.84
CA LYS A 335 17.36 3.74 22.62
C LYS A 335 16.57 2.91 23.64
N MET A 336 16.65 1.58 23.57
CA MET A 336 15.94 0.68 24.48
C MET A 336 16.33 0.87 25.96
N GLY A 337 17.63 1.04 26.22
CA GLY A 337 18.11 1.28 27.60
C GLY A 337 17.54 2.56 28.20
N VAL A 338 17.46 3.63 27.40
CA VAL A 338 16.88 4.93 27.82
C VAL A 338 15.39 4.77 28.09
N PHE A 339 14.65 4.05 27.24
CA PHE A 339 13.23 3.76 27.46
C PHE A 339 13.01 3.03 28.78
N VAL A 340 13.71 1.91 29.02
CA VAL A 340 13.56 1.10 30.23
C VAL A 340 13.89 1.88 31.51
N GLN A 341 14.94 2.72 31.49
CA GLN A 341 15.30 3.56 32.63
C GLN A 341 14.22 4.61 32.97
N ASN A 342 13.48 5.10 31.97
CA ASN A 342 12.46 6.12 32.14
C ASN A 342 11.02 5.58 32.01
N GLU A 343 10.84 4.27 32.00
CA GLU A 343 9.54 3.61 31.77
C GLU A 343 8.44 4.14 32.69
N SER A 344 8.73 4.23 33.99
CA SER A 344 7.78 4.74 34.98
C SER A 344 7.41 6.21 34.77
N GLU A 345 8.35 7.06 34.37
CA GLU A 345 8.09 8.47 34.08
C GLU A 345 7.24 8.62 32.83
N ILE A 346 7.52 7.85 31.77
CA ILE A 346 6.75 7.85 30.52
C ILE A 346 5.28 7.51 30.80
N TYR A 347 5.01 6.48 31.59
CA TYR A 347 3.65 6.07 31.90
C TYR A 347 2.93 7.06 32.84
N ASN A 348 3.62 7.58 33.86
CA ASN A 348 3.05 8.57 34.78
C ASN A 348 2.68 9.87 34.09
N HIS A 349 3.45 10.31 33.10
CA HIS A 349 3.15 11.54 32.34
C HIS A 349 1.78 11.45 31.67
N PHE A 350 1.44 10.32 31.07
CA PHE A 350 0.17 10.13 30.40
C PHE A 350 -1.00 10.17 31.39
N SER A 351 -0.86 9.46 32.51
CA SER A 351 -1.87 9.44 33.60
C SER A 351 -2.12 10.85 34.15
N ALA A 352 -1.09 11.67 34.30
CA ALA A 352 -1.21 13.05 34.74
C ALA A 352 -1.95 13.95 33.72
N LEU A 353 -1.69 13.81 32.43
CA LEU A 353 -2.39 14.53 31.36
C LEU A 353 -3.87 14.21 31.32
N ASP A 354 -4.22 12.94 31.46
CA ASP A 354 -5.61 12.48 31.48
C ASP A 354 -6.36 13.01 32.71
N ALA A 355 -5.72 12.94 33.88
CA ALA A 355 -6.27 13.50 35.13
C ALA A 355 -6.54 15.03 35.04
N LEU A 356 -5.66 15.77 34.38
CA LEU A 356 -5.80 17.23 34.17
C LEU A 356 -6.74 17.60 33.01
N LYS A 357 -7.24 16.62 32.24
CA LYS A 357 -8.05 16.82 31.02
C LYS A 357 -7.40 17.79 30.02
N GLN A 358 -6.08 17.90 30.03
CA GLN A 358 -5.34 18.81 29.16
C GLN A 358 -5.27 18.36 27.71
N LYS A 359 -5.43 17.06 27.47
CA LYS A 359 -5.48 16.49 26.12
C LYS A 359 -6.60 15.44 26.05
N SER A 360 -7.63 15.70 25.26
CA SER A 360 -8.71 14.75 25.03
C SER A 360 -8.32 13.83 23.88
N TYR A 361 -8.02 12.58 24.18
CA TYR A 361 -7.84 11.55 23.15
C TYR A 361 -9.18 10.99 22.72
N PRO A 362 -9.31 10.55 21.45
CA PRO A 362 -10.52 9.89 21.00
C PRO A 362 -10.84 8.67 21.87
N LYS A 363 -12.10 8.44 22.14
CA LYS A 363 -12.51 7.17 22.78
C LYS A 363 -12.05 6.00 21.90
N TYR A 364 -11.43 4.99 22.51
CA TYR A 364 -11.12 3.78 21.77
C TYR A 364 -12.41 3.18 21.23
N SER A 365 -12.41 2.87 19.94
CA SER A 365 -13.48 2.14 19.27
C SER A 365 -12.85 1.33 18.15
N GLU A 366 -13.29 0.09 18.01
CA GLU A 366 -13.01 -0.64 16.78
C GLU A 366 -13.71 0.04 15.62
N GLU A 367 -13.06 0.10 14.45
CA GLU A 367 -13.70 0.68 13.27
C GLU A 367 -14.90 -0.15 12.85
N ASP A 368 -15.96 0.56 12.44
CA ASP A 368 -17.20 -0.05 11.99
C ASP A 368 -16.92 -0.97 10.78
N GLU A 369 -17.40 -2.18 10.82
CA GLU A 369 -17.29 -3.14 9.73
C GLU A 369 -18.24 -2.76 8.59
N ARG A 370 -17.74 -2.77 7.35
CA ARG A 370 -18.56 -2.53 6.17
C ARG A 370 -19.32 -3.81 5.79
N ILE A 371 -20.60 -3.83 6.05
CA ILE A 371 -21.50 -4.91 5.61
C ILE A 371 -22.47 -4.43 4.51
N VAL A 372 -23.03 -5.37 3.77
CA VAL A 372 -24.12 -5.10 2.81
C VAL A 372 -25.38 -5.80 3.28
N HIS A 373 -26.30 -5.01 3.84
CA HIS A 373 -27.63 -5.49 4.21
C HIS A 373 -28.56 -5.51 2.99
N ARG A 374 -29.25 -6.63 2.77
CA ARG A 374 -30.32 -6.72 1.78
C ARG A 374 -31.64 -6.54 2.48
N VAL A 375 -32.38 -5.48 2.13
CA VAL A 375 -33.66 -5.12 2.73
C VAL A 375 -34.66 -6.26 2.56
N ARG A 376 -35.26 -6.71 3.66
CA ARG A 376 -36.23 -7.76 3.72
C ARG A 376 -37.66 -7.16 3.80
N ASN A 377 -38.67 -7.97 3.52
CA ASN A 377 -40.04 -7.53 3.66
C ASN A 377 -40.36 -7.08 5.10
N GLY A 378 -41.01 -5.94 5.26
CA GLY A 378 -41.32 -5.34 6.57
C GLY A 378 -40.18 -4.65 7.29
N GLU A 379 -39.03 -4.44 6.60
CA GLU A 379 -37.95 -3.61 7.12
C GLU A 379 -38.05 -2.16 6.65
N TYR A 380 -37.67 -1.22 7.53
CA TYR A 380 -37.50 0.22 7.27
C TYR A 380 -36.21 0.69 7.91
N LEU A 381 -35.72 1.85 7.51
CA LEU A 381 -34.38 2.33 7.92
C LEU A 381 -34.22 2.35 9.45
N GLY A 382 -35.23 2.73 10.21
CA GLY A 382 -35.17 2.73 11.68
C GLY A 382 -34.97 1.33 12.28
N LYS A 383 -35.64 0.31 11.75
CA LYS A 383 -35.48 -1.08 12.18
C LYS A 383 -34.07 -1.63 11.85
N ILE A 384 -33.56 -1.28 10.67
CA ILE A 384 -32.19 -1.64 10.26
C ILE A 384 -31.16 -0.91 11.13
N ALA A 385 -31.35 0.39 11.36
CA ALA A 385 -30.50 1.21 12.23
C ALA A 385 -30.39 0.64 13.65
N SER A 386 -31.55 0.26 14.24
CA SER A 386 -31.62 -0.35 15.59
C SER A 386 -30.90 -1.71 15.62
N ARG A 387 -31.11 -2.56 14.60
CA ARG A 387 -30.44 -3.88 14.52
C ARG A 387 -28.91 -3.78 14.50
N TYR A 388 -28.38 -2.80 13.80
CA TYR A 388 -26.95 -2.64 13.57
C TYR A 388 -26.30 -1.53 14.40
N GLY A 389 -26.96 -1.06 15.44
CA GLY A 389 -26.40 -0.06 16.37
C GLY A 389 -25.98 1.26 15.73
N CYS A 390 -26.59 1.64 14.62
CA CYS A 390 -26.27 2.88 13.90
C CYS A 390 -27.50 3.81 13.79
N SER A 391 -27.31 5.04 13.28
CA SER A 391 -28.42 5.96 13.07
C SER A 391 -28.96 5.92 11.64
N VAL A 392 -30.25 6.23 11.46
CA VAL A 392 -30.88 6.37 10.14
C VAL A 392 -30.14 7.38 9.27
N SER A 393 -29.68 8.50 9.84
CA SER A 393 -28.91 9.51 9.14
C SER A 393 -27.58 8.98 8.60
N LYS A 394 -26.89 8.12 9.35
CA LYS A 394 -25.68 7.44 8.89
C LYS A 394 -25.99 6.50 7.71
N ILE A 395 -27.03 5.68 7.81
CA ILE A 395 -27.44 4.78 6.70
C ILE A 395 -27.74 5.59 5.44
N LYS A 396 -28.49 6.68 5.57
CA LYS A 396 -28.78 7.57 4.43
C LYS A 396 -27.51 8.15 3.81
N LYS A 397 -26.59 8.65 4.62
CA LYS A 397 -25.31 9.19 4.17
C LYS A 397 -24.46 8.16 3.45
N TRP A 398 -24.34 6.95 3.99
CA TRP A 398 -23.55 5.87 3.40
C TRP A 398 -24.07 5.37 2.05
N ASN A 399 -25.38 5.53 1.82
CA ASN A 399 -26.08 5.04 0.61
C ASN A 399 -26.60 6.16 -0.29
N ASN A 400 -26.27 7.42 -0.03
CA ASN A 400 -26.75 8.59 -0.77
C ASN A 400 -28.28 8.67 -0.89
N LEU A 401 -29.03 8.23 0.16
CA LEU A 401 -30.47 8.24 0.16
C LEU A 401 -31.02 9.63 0.47
N LYS A 402 -31.90 10.13 -0.38
CA LYS A 402 -32.56 11.44 -0.21
C LYS A 402 -33.77 11.37 0.73
N SER A 403 -34.39 10.20 0.87
CA SER A 403 -35.56 9.95 1.74
C SER A 403 -35.38 8.68 2.56
N ASP A 404 -36.32 8.36 3.42
CA ASP A 404 -36.30 7.14 4.22
C ASP A 404 -36.92 5.93 3.48
N ALA A 405 -37.44 6.15 2.26
CA ALA A 405 -38.01 5.10 1.44
C ALA A 405 -36.91 4.13 0.94
N ILE A 406 -37.16 2.85 1.22
CA ILE A 406 -36.31 1.74 0.75
C ILE A 406 -37.20 0.64 0.18
N SER A 407 -36.64 -0.14 -0.77
CA SER A 407 -37.38 -1.22 -1.43
C SER A 407 -36.88 -2.60 -0.97
N VAL A 408 -37.77 -3.58 -0.92
CA VAL A 408 -37.40 -4.97 -0.65
C VAL A 408 -36.39 -5.45 -1.69
N GLY A 409 -35.34 -6.08 -1.23
CA GLY A 409 -34.19 -6.50 -2.07
C GLY A 409 -33.14 -5.43 -2.30
N GLN A 410 -33.38 -4.18 -1.94
CA GLN A 410 -32.38 -3.10 -2.02
C GLN A 410 -31.15 -3.45 -1.17
N ARG A 411 -29.96 -3.17 -1.71
CA ARG A 411 -28.69 -3.40 -1.01
C ARG A 411 -28.25 -2.10 -0.35
N LEU A 412 -28.11 -2.12 0.97
CA LEU A 412 -27.65 -1.00 1.77
C LEU A 412 -26.25 -1.30 2.31
N VAL A 413 -25.31 -0.40 2.07
CA VAL A 413 -23.98 -0.42 2.69
C VAL A 413 -24.15 0.15 4.10
N LEU A 414 -23.71 -0.62 5.09
CA LEU A 414 -23.70 -0.21 6.49
C LEU A 414 -22.27 -0.32 7.02
N PHE A 415 -21.91 0.57 7.94
CA PHE A 415 -20.67 0.50 8.70
C PHE A 415 -21.07 0.31 10.16
N VAL A 416 -20.87 -0.89 10.66
CA VAL A 416 -21.40 -1.34 11.95
C VAL A 416 -20.27 -1.88 12.81
N ARG A 417 -20.42 -1.79 14.12
CA ARG A 417 -19.43 -2.37 15.05
C ARG A 417 -19.45 -3.90 14.93
N PRO A 418 -18.30 -4.56 15.15
CA PRO A 418 -18.18 -6.01 15.05
C PRO A 418 -19.19 -6.79 15.91
N ASP A 419 -19.55 -6.23 17.06
CA ASP A 419 -20.52 -6.82 18.00
C ASP A 419 -21.99 -6.83 17.48
N TYR A 420 -22.26 -6.17 16.35
CA TYR A 420 -23.57 -6.15 15.68
C TYR A 420 -23.63 -6.95 14.37
N VAL A 421 -22.56 -7.65 14.00
CA VAL A 421 -22.51 -8.54 12.83
C VAL A 421 -22.84 -9.96 13.25
#